data_38f5af98c3b74033525a910fdb74dddd
#
_entry.id   38f5af98c3b74033525a910fdb74dddd
#
_cell.length_a   1.000
_cell.length_b   1.000
_cell.length_c   1.000
_cell.angle_alpha   90.00
_cell.angle_beta   90.00
_cell.angle_gamma   90.00
#
_symmetry.space_group_name_H-M   'P 1'
#
loop_
_entity.id
_entity.type
_entity.pdbx_description
1 polymer ?
#
loop_
_entity_poly.entity_id
_entity_poly.type
_entity_poly.pdbx_seq_one_letter_code
_entity_poly.pdbx_strand_id
1 'polypeptide(L)'
;ALVNPQVSKEKKKGLLIASAGSDVCPEFEKFLDLVLEHKREAYFQTISLVYQDVYRKAKNIVVGRLETAQEVSKADKDKLKAIVEEKTNANVEFVTNVNPELIGGFLLQVGTYQLDASVSSQLRIIKDSLLRNGSANS
;
A
#
# COMPACT_ATOMS: atom_id res chain seq x y z
N ALA A 1 24.88 9.12 4.60
CA ALA A 1 25.92 8.29 5.26
C ALA A 1 26.27 7.06 4.41
N LEU A 2 25.31 6.31 3.86
CA LEU A 2 25.56 5.06 3.10
C LEU A 2 26.37 5.27 1.80
N VAL A 3 26.17 6.38 1.11
CA VAL A 3 26.85 6.70 -0.18
C VAL A 3 28.24 7.33 0.04
N ASN A 4 28.61 7.65 1.27
CA ASN A 4 29.91 8.27 1.55
C ASN A 4 31.04 7.24 1.38
N PRO A 5 32.02 7.46 0.48
CA PRO A 5 33.13 6.54 0.24
C PRO A 5 34.11 6.43 1.41
N GLN A 6 34.10 7.37 2.35
CA GLN A 6 34.98 7.37 3.52
C GLN A 6 34.49 6.44 4.65
N VAL A 7 33.27 5.93 4.58
CA VAL A 7 32.73 4.99 5.58
C VAL A 7 33.07 3.57 5.19
N SER A 8 33.73 2.83 6.10
CA SER A 8 34.11 1.43 5.84
C SER A 8 32.87 0.54 5.62
N LYS A 9 33.02 -0.55 4.86
CA LYS A 9 31.94 -1.54 4.58
C LYS A 9 31.33 -2.07 5.88
N GLU A 10 32.13 -2.35 6.88
CA GLU A 10 31.69 -2.86 8.20
C GLU A 10 30.79 -1.87 8.92
N LYS A 11 31.13 -0.58 8.90
CA LYS A 11 30.32 0.47 9.49
C LYS A 11 29.01 0.66 8.74
N LYS A 12 29.02 0.59 7.40
CA LYS A 12 27.81 0.62 6.57
C LYS A 12 26.89 -0.56 6.87
N LYS A 13 27.46 -1.78 6.96
CA LYS A 13 26.71 -3.00 7.34
C LYS A 13 26.08 -2.87 8.72
N GLY A 14 26.86 -2.41 9.71
CA GLY A 14 26.36 -2.19 11.06
C GLY A 14 25.20 -1.19 11.14
N LEU A 15 25.27 -0.08 10.38
CA LEU A 15 24.19 0.89 10.30
C LEU A 15 22.92 0.31 9.66
N LEU A 16 23.06 -0.50 8.61
CA LEU A 16 21.93 -1.15 7.94
C LEU A 16 21.27 -2.20 8.84
N ILE A 17 22.05 -3.00 9.55
CA ILE A 17 21.54 -3.97 10.53
C ILE A 17 20.83 -3.25 11.66
N ALA A 18 21.42 -2.19 12.22
CA ALA A 18 20.80 -1.40 13.28
C ALA A 18 19.47 -0.75 12.83
N SER A 19 19.36 -0.35 11.57
CA SER A 19 18.12 0.20 11.01
C SER A 19 17.04 -0.84 10.72
N ALA A 20 17.44 -2.09 10.49
CA ALA A 20 16.53 -3.21 10.25
C ALA A 20 15.94 -3.82 11.53
N GLY A 21 16.55 -3.56 12.68
CA GLY A 21 16.16 -4.11 13.98
C GLY A 21 17.11 -5.17 14.49
N SER A 22 16.80 -5.71 15.68
CA SER A 22 17.68 -6.65 16.38
C SER A 22 17.55 -8.11 15.93
N ASP A 23 16.52 -8.44 15.14
CA ASP A 23 16.23 -9.80 14.71
C ASP A 23 16.36 -9.93 13.20
N VAL A 24 17.60 -9.93 12.75
CA VAL A 24 17.95 -9.95 11.32
C VAL A 24 18.25 -11.39 10.91
N CYS A 25 17.55 -11.89 9.89
CA CYS A 25 17.79 -13.23 9.36
C CYS A 25 19.14 -13.33 8.61
N PRO A 26 19.79 -14.51 8.61
CA PRO A 26 21.08 -14.73 7.95
C PRO A 26 21.08 -14.39 6.45
N GLU A 27 19.95 -14.56 5.78
CA GLU A 27 19.78 -14.25 4.37
C GLU A 27 19.89 -12.74 4.11
N PHE A 28 19.39 -11.92 5.02
CA PHE A 28 19.51 -10.46 4.92
C PHE A 28 20.96 -10.01 5.09
N GLU A 29 21.72 -10.62 5.99
CA GLU A 29 23.14 -10.31 6.12
C GLU A 29 23.93 -10.63 4.86
N LYS A 30 23.70 -11.80 4.25
CA LYS A 30 24.30 -12.19 2.98
C LYS A 30 23.92 -11.21 1.85
N PHE A 31 22.67 -10.76 1.84
CA PHE A 31 22.21 -9.75 0.89
C PHE A 31 22.95 -8.41 1.08
N LEU A 32 23.14 -7.96 2.33
CA LEU A 32 23.91 -6.75 2.62
C LEU A 32 25.35 -6.87 2.14
N ASP A 33 25.99 -8.01 2.40
CA ASP A 33 27.36 -8.25 1.96
C ASP A 33 27.47 -8.15 0.44
N LEU A 34 26.55 -8.75 -0.30
CA LEU A 34 26.47 -8.69 -1.75
C LEU A 34 26.30 -7.25 -2.29
N VAL A 35 25.39 -6.48 -1.69
CA VAL A 35 25.14 -5.07 -2.07
C VAL A 35 26.36 -4.21 -1.84
N LEU A 36 27.04 -4.40 -0.71
CA LEU A 36 28.23 -3.64 -0.33
C LEU A 36 29.46 -4.05 -1.15
N GLU A 37 29.58 -5.34 -1.52
CA GLU A 37 30.67 -5.85 -2.37
C GLU A 37 30.59 -5.24 -3.79
N HIS A 38 29.39 -5.16 -4.34
CA HIS A 38 29.15 -4.57 -5.65
C HIS A 38 29.01 -3.04 -5.64
N LYS A 39 29.22 -2.37 -4.51
CA LYS A 39 29.11 -0.90 -4.34
C LYS A 39 27.75 -0.35 -4.79
N ARG A 40 26.68 -1.08 -4.49
CA ARG A 40 25.30 -0.74 -4.90
C ARG A 40 24.46 -0.15 -3.76
N GLU A 41 25.09 0.42 -2.74
CA GLU A 41 24.42 1.02 -1.57
C GLU A 41 23.42 2.13 -1.95
N ALA A 42 23.72 2.85 -3.04
CA ALA A 42 22.83 3.91 -3.53
C ALA A 42 21.45 3.38 -3.98
N TYR A 43 21.40 2.12 -4.40
CA TYR A 43 20.17 1.49 -4.88
C TYR A 43 19.42 0.71 -3.78
N PHE A 44 19.90 0.72 -2.55
CA PHE A 44 19.35 -0.08 -1.46
C PHE A 44 17.84 0.17 -1.26
N GLN A 45 17.41 1.45 -1.30
CA GLN A 45 15.99 1.80 -1.20
C GLN A 45 15.17 1.20 -2.35
N THR A 46 15.65 1.34 -3.58
CA THR A 46 14.96 0.80 -4.76
C THR A 46 14.88 -0.73 -4.70
N ILE A 47 15.98 -1.39 -4.31
CA ILE A 47 16.02 -2.84 -4.15
C ILE A 47 15.01 -3.30 -3.10
N SER A 48 14.90 -2.59 -1.97
CA SER A 48 13.95 -2.90 -0.91
C SER A 48 12.49 -2.78 -1.38
N LEU A 49 12.16 -1.76 -2.18
CA LEU A 49 10.82 -1.61 -2.76
C LEU A 49 10.49 -2.73 -3.75
N VAL A 50 11.43 -3.05 -4.65
CA VAL A 50 11.25 -4.15 -5.61
C VAL A 50 11.12 -5.50 -4.89
N TYR A 51 11.88 -5.71 -3.82
CA TYR A 51 11.76 -6.92 -3.00
C TYR A 51 10.36 -7.06 -2.39
N GLN A 52 9.79 -5.98 -1.87
CA GLN A 52 8.43 -6.00 -1.34
C GLN A 52 7.40 -6.40 -2.42
N ASP A 53 7.56 -5.90 -3.64
CA ASP A 53 6.66 -6.25 -4.74
C ASP A 53 6.80 -7.73 -5.15
N VAL A 54 8.03 -8.23 -5.22
CA VAL A 54 8.31 -9.65 -5.51
C VAL A 54 7.76 -10.54 -4.40
N TYR A 55 7.96 -10.16 -3.13
CA TYR A 55 7.43 -10.88 -1.97
C TYR A 55 5.91 -10.96 -2.01
N ARG A 56 5.23 -9.82 -2.24
CA ARG A 56 3.76 -9.79 -2.35
C ARG A 56 3.26 -10.70 -3.47
N LYS A 57 3.90 -10.67 -4.62
CA LYS A 57 3.56 -11.58 -5.74
C LYS A 57 3.75 -13.04 -5.37
N ALA A 58 4.89 -13.39 -4.75
CA ALA A 58 5.19 -14.76 -4.34
C ALA A 58 4.21 -15.30 -3.27
N LYS A 59 3.74 -14.42 -2.40
CA LYS A 59 2.76 -14.75 -1.34
C LYS A 59 1.30 -14.56 -1.75
N ASN A 60 1.05 -14.20 -3.01
CA ASN A 60 -0.28 -13.86 -3.53
C ASN A 60 -0.98 -12.80 -2.65
N ILE A 61 -0.24 -11.74 -2.31
CA ILE A 61 -0.74 -10.62 -1.52
C ILE A 61 -1.11 -9.48 -2.46
N VAL A 62 -2.34 -9.02 -2.37
CA VAL A 62 -2.86 -7.87 -3.11
C VAL A 62 -3.03 -6.70 -2.16
N VAL A 63 -2.50 -5.53 -2.57
CA VAL A 63 -2.68 -4.30 -1.79
C VAL A 63 -3.99 -3.64 -2.17
N GLY A 64 -4.87 -3.50 -1.17
CA GLY A 64 -6.12 -2.74 -1.28
C GLY A 64 -5.94 -1.34 -0.68
N ARG A 65 -6.31 -0.30 -1.42
CA ARG A 65 -6.43 1.06 -0.90
C ARG A 65 -7.85 1.31 -0.47
N LEU A 66 -8.03 1.64 0.81
CA LEU A 66 -9.32 1.94 1.40
C LEU A 66 -9.33 3.40 1.85
N GLU A 67 -10.12 4.23 1.17
CA GLU A 67 -10.37 5.61 1.59
C GLU A 67 -11.74 5.70 2.25
N THR A 68 -11.81 6.38 3.39
CA THR A 68 -13.02 6.52 4.19
C THR A 68 -13.14 7.95 4.71
N ALA A 69 -14.37 8.40 4.94
CA ALA A 69 -14.61 9.74 5.48
C ALA A 69 -14.13 9.90 6.93
N GLN A 70 -14.09 8.80 7.68
CA GLN A 70 -13.67 8.74 9.08
C GLN A 70 -12.85 7.47 9.33
N GLU A 71 -12.17 7.39 10.45
CA GLU A 71 -11.44 6.19 10.83
C GLU A 71 -12.38 4.98 10.94
N VAL A 72 -12.01 3.90 10.29
CA VAL A 72 -12.77 2.65 10.29
C VAL A 72 -12.33 1.78 11.45
N SER A 73 -13.27 1.17 12.14
CA SER A 73 -12.98 0.22 13.21
C SER A 73 -12.19 -0.99 12.69
N LYS A 74 -11.38 -1.60 13.56
CA LYS A 74 -10.65 -2.81 13.21
C LYS A 74 -11.58 -3.94 12.75
N ALA A 75 -12.72 -4.08 13.42
CA ALA A 75 -13.71 -5.11 13.09
C ALA A 75 -14.30 -4.95 11.68
N ASP A 76 -14.56 -3.71 11.24
CA ASP A 76 -15.09 -3.45 9.90
C ASP A 76 -14.02 -3.64 8.82
N LYS A 77 -12.77 -3.28 9.11
CA LYS A 77 -11.63 -3.59 8.23
C LYS A 77 -11.46 -5.09 8.04
N ASP A 78 -11.57 -5.87 9.11
CA ASP A 78 -11.44 -7.33 9.05
C ASP A 78 -12.58 -7.98 8.26
N LYS A 79 -13.83 -7.49 8.41
CA LYS A 79 -14.98 -7.93 7.60
C LYS A 79 -14.78 -7.62 6.12
N LEU A 80 -14.37 -6.39 5.81
CA LEU A 80 -14.12 -5.98 4.43
C LEU A 80 -12.98 -6.79 3.81
N LYS A 81 -11.92 -7.05 4.59
CA LYS A 81 -10.81 -7.90 4.19
C LYS A 81 -11.28 -9.29 3.81
N ALA A 82 -12.08 -9.95 4.66
CA ALA A 82 -12.61 -11.29 4.38
C ALA A 82 -13.42 -11.34 3.08
N ILE A 83 -14.27 -10.34 2.82
CA ILE A 83 -15.07 -10.25 1.59
C ILE A 83 -14.18 -10.10 0.35
N VAL A 84 -13.15 -9.27 0.44
CA VAL A 84 -12.26 -9.03 -0.70
C VAL A 84 -11.36 -10.24 -0.95
N GLU A 85 -10.85 -10.89 0.09
CA GLU A 85 -10.05 -12.11 0.00
C GLU A 85 -10.83 -13.25 -0.64
N GLU A 86 -12.10 -13.43 -0.25
CA GLU A 86 -13.00 -14.41 -0.87
C GLU A 86 -13.21 -14.16 -2.38
N LYS A 87 -13.39 -12.89 -2.75
CA LYS A 87 -13.63 -12.52 -4.17
C LYS A 87 -12.38 -12.54 -5.04
N THR A 88 -11.23 -12.21 -4.47
CA THR A 88 -9.95 -12.13 -5.20
C THR A 88 -9.15 -13.41 -5.14
N ASN A 89 -9.49 -14.32 -4.25
CA ASN A 89 -8.73 -15.54 -3.94
C ASN A 89 -7.25 -15.26 -3.62
N ALA A 90 -7.00 -14.13 -2.94
CA ALA A 90 -5.67 -13.63 -2.59
C ALA A 90 -5.69 -13.07 -1.17
N ASN A 91 -4.54 -13.04 -0.51
CA ASN A 91 -4.40 -12.33 0.77
C ASN A 91 -4.45 -10.82 0.53
N VAL A 92 -5.19 -10.07 1.33
CA VAL A 92 -5.35 -8.62 1.14
C VAL A 92 -4.70 -7.85 2.28
N GLU A 93 -3.82 -6.92 1.92
CA GLU A 93 -3.27 -5.90 2.82
C GLU A 93 -3.94 -4.57 2.53
N PHE A 94 -4.64 -3.98 3.52
CA PHE A 94 -5.24 -2.66 3.35
C PHE A 94 -4.30 -1.54 3.77
N VAL A 95 -4.11 -0.60 2.84
CA VAL A 95 -3.61 0.75 3.13
C VAL A 95 -4.82 1.65 3.29
N THR A 96 -5.06 2.15 4.50
CA THR A 96 -6.21 2.99 4.81
C THR A 96 -5.82 4.47 4.80
N ASN A 97 -6.65 5.29 4.18
CA ASN A 97 -6.54 6.74 4.18
C ASN A 97 -7.86 7.37 4.60
N VAL A 98 -7.80 8.42 5.41
CA VAL A 98 -9.00 9.19 5.79
C VAL A 98 -9.10 10.38 4.84
N ASN A 99 -10.22 10.45 4.11
CA ASN A 99 -10.53 11.52 3.17
C ASN A 99 -11.89 12.14 3.50
N PRO A 100 -11.92 13.27 4.23
CA PRO A 100 -13.16 13.93 4.63
C PRO A 100 -14.05 14.39 3.46
N GLU A 101 -13.49 14.55 2.26
CA GLU A 101 -14.26 14.96 1.07
C GLU A 101 -15.27 13.90 0.61
N LEU A 102 -15.12 12.66 1.06
CA LEU A 102 -16.10 11.60 0.78
C LEU A 102 -17.45 11.81 1.47
N ILE A 103 -17.53 12.73 2.48
CA ILE A 103 -18.71 13.03 3.30
C ILE A 103 -19.16 11.81 4.12
N GLY A 104 -19.12 10.62 3.54
CA GLY A 104 -19.48 9.33 4.13
C GLY A 104 -19.23 8.18 3.15
N GLY A 105 -19.35 6.95 3.62
CA GLY A 105 -19.05 5.76 2.84
C GLY A 105 -17.56 5.51 2.67
N PHE A 106 -17.19 4.78 1.60
CA PHE A 106 -15.81 4.42 1.34
C PHE A 106 -15.51 4.28 -0.16
N LEU A 107 -14.26 4.43 -0.50
CA LEU A 107 -13.69 4.09 -1.79
C LEU A 107 -12.66 2.98 -1.60
N LEU A 108 -12.86 1.87 -2.28
CA LEU A 108 -11.97 0.71 -2.24
C LEU A 108 -11.36 0.48 -3.61
N GLN A 109 -10.04 0.43 -3.68
CA GLN A 109 -9.30 0.04 -4.88
C GLN A 109 -8.45 -1.19 -4.58
N VAL A 110 -8.62 -2.25 -5.36
CA VAL A 110 -7.83 -3.49 -5.26
C VAL A 110 -7.34 -3.87 -6.65
N GLY A 111 -6.06 -3.69 -6.91
CA GLY A 111 -5.49 -3.86 -8.25
C GLY A 111 -6.16 -2.91 -9.25
N THR A 112 -6.78 -3.47 -10.28
CA THR A 112 -7.54 -2.73 -11.32
C THR A 112 -9.01 -2.52 -10.96
N TYR A 113 -9.51 -3.17 -9.91
CA TYR A 113 -10.89 -3.03 -9.46
C TYR A 113 -11.03 -1.84 -8.53
N GLN A 114 -12.07 -1.06 -8.77
CA GLN A 114 -12.44 0.08 -7.91
C GLN A 114 -13.92 -0.02 -7.55
N LEU A 115 -14.22 0.10 -6.26
CA LEU A 115 -15.56 0.20 -5.73
C LEU A 115 -15.70 1.56 -5.02
N ASP A 116 -16.55 2.41 -5.56
CA ASP A 116 -16.89 3.70 -4.98
C ASP A 116 -18.30 3.61 -4.35
N ALA A 117 -18.32 3.51 -3.04
CA ALA A 117 -19.54 3.52 -2.21
C ALA A 117 -19.63 4.81 -1.38
N SER A 118 -19.04 5.91 -1.85
CA SER A 118 -19.06 7.19 -1.16
C SER A 118 -20.40 7.91 -1.34
N VAL A 119 -20.82 8.64 -0.31
CA VAL A 119 -22.02 9.48 -0.33
C VAL A 119 -21.87 10.60 -1.35
N SER A 120 -20.68 11.18 -1.51
CA SER A 120 -20.38 12.21 -2.50
C SER A 120 -20.68 11.74 -3.92
N SER A 121 -20.27 10.53 -4.29
CA SER A 121 -20.56 9.95 -5.61
C SER A 121 -22.04 9.66 -5.81
N GLN A 122 -22.73 9.16 -4.78
CA GLN A 122 -24.19 8.94 -4.85
C GLN A 122 -24.94 10.25 -5.04
N LEU A 123 -24.60 11.31 -4.32
CA LEU A 123 -25.19 12.63 -4.49
C LEU A 123 -24.94 13.21 -5.86
N ARG A 124 -23.74 13.03 -6.44
CA ARG A 124 -23.43 13.46 -7.82
C ARG A 124 -24.32 12.76 -8.84
N ILE A 125 -24.48 11.44 -8.73
CA ILE A 125 -25.34 10.65 -9.62
C ILE A 125 -26.80 11.14 -9.55
N ILE A 126 -27.31 11.39 -8.34
CA ILE A 126 -28.67 11.92 -8.14
C ILE A 126 -28.80 13.31 -8.77
N LYS A 127 -27.86 14.21 -8.51
CA LYS A 127 -27.84 15.56 -9.10
C LYS A 127 -27.85 15.51 -10.61
N ASP A 128 -27.02 14.70 -11.23
CA ASP A 128 -26.91 14.56 -12.69
C ASP A 128 -28.18 13.97 -13.29
N SER A 129 -28.85 13.05 -12.60
CA SER A 129 -30.15 12.50 -13.06
C SER A 129 -31.28 13.51 -12.98
N LEU A 130 -31.32 14.33 -11.92
CA LEU A 130 -32.30 15.41 -11.79
C LEU A 130 -32.11 16.50 -12.86
N LEU A 131 -30.88 16.88 -13.16
CA LEU A 131 -30.60 17.87 -14.21
C LEU A 131 -30.97 17.35 -15.60
N ARG A 132 -30.75 16.08 -15.91
CA ARG A 132 -31.15 15.45 -17.18
C ARG A 132 -32.66 15.37 -17.32
N ASN A 133 -33.38 15.01 -16.27
CA ASN A 133 -34.84 14.92 -16.29
C ASN A 133 -35.52 16.31 -16.29
N GLY A 134 -34.87 17.33 -15.71
CA GLY A 134 -35.36 18.71 -15.75
C GLY A 134 -35.24 19.38 -17.14
N SER A 135 -34.27 18.94 -17.96
CA SER A 135 -34.11 19.45 -19.34
C SER A 135 -35.02 18.79 -20.37
N ALA A 136 -35.71 17.71 -20.02
CA ALA A 136 -36.62 17.00 -20.91
C ALA A 136 -38.06 17.54 -20.85
N ASN A 137 -38.38 18.45 -19.93
CA ASN A 137 -39.74 18.99 -19.72
C ASN A 137 -39.82 20.52 -20.03
N SER A 138 -38.90 21.06 -20.83
CA SER A 138 -38.95 22.46 -21.29
C SER A 138 -39.13 22.52 -22.81
#